data_c9a82e6f28f57cc6b8a86c3f45601626
#
_entry.id   c9a82e6f28f57cc6b8a86c3f45601626
#
_cell.length_a   1.000
_cell.length_b   1.000
_cell.length_c   1.000
_cell.angle_alpha   90.00
_cell.angle_beta   90.00
_cell.angle_gamma   90.00
#
_symmetry.space_group_name_H-M   'P 1'
#
loop_
_entity.id
_entity.type
_entity.pdbx_description
1 polymer ?
#
loop_
_entity_poly.entity_id
_entity_poly.type
_entity_poly.pdbx_seq_one_letter_code
_entity_poly.pdbx_strand_id
1 'polypeptide(L)'
;YYLSIGTTSGGTDIVNNELVIGTTYNPTSDLPENTTIYVSVLPYKSGGLATGCGEVRFTTETVAIIPNCTTITVPTNKATNVSVSTGITWDTVSDADVYYLSIGTTSGGTDIVNNESVTGTNYTLTSDLPENTIVYVLVTPYNSLGSANGCSEISFRTEASLVGETKYGFSPNGDGVNDFWEIKGIEEHPNNIVTVFNRWGDMVFQMKEYDNQFNVFRGVANKLTGMGGDKLPAGTYFFSIKISTEGKLKETKGFLVLKR
;
A
#
# COMPACT_ATOMS: atom_id res chain seq x y z
N TYR A 1 12.80 1.08 59.85
CA TYR A 1 13.36 0.20 58.83
C TYR A 1 14.35 0.96 58.00
N TYR A 2 15.37 0.27 57.49
CA TYR A 2 16.20 0.80 56.41
C TYR A 2 15.75 0.13 55.10
N LEU A 3 15.49 0.95 54.08
CA LEU A 3 15.02 0.53 52.77
C LEU A 3 16.10 0.78 51.72
N SER A 4 16.35 -0.23 50.89
CA SER A 4 17.15 -0.11 49.69
C SER A 4 16.35 -0.63 48.50
N ILE A 5 16.39 0.10 47.38
CA ILE A 5 15.75 -0.27 46.13
C ILE A 5 16.77 -0.06 45.02
N GLY A 6 16.89 -1.06 44.14
CA GLY A 6 17.79 -0.97 43.00
C GLY A 6 17.37 -1.80 41.81
N THR A 7 18.06 -1.59 40.71
CA THR A 7 17.83 -2.33 39.44
C THR A 7 18.64 -3.62 39.32
N THR A 8 19.50 -3.87 40.30
CA THR A 8 20.30 -5.11 40.42
C THR A 8 20.17 -5.68 41.83
N SER A 9 20.43 -6.99 42.01
CA SER A 9 20.44 -7.61 43.34
C SER A 9 21.48 -6.94 44.26
N GLY A 10 21.02 -6.50 45.41
CA GLY A 10 21.82 -5.69 46.35
C GLY A 10 22.03 -4.23 45.93
N GLY A 11 21.42 -3.82 44.82
CA GLY A 11 21.53 -2.45 44.28
C GLY A 11 20.83 -1.42 45.14
N THR A 12 21.34 -0.18 45.07
CA THR A 12 20.84 0.98 45.84
C THR A 12 20.70 2.22 44.95
N ASP A 13 20.62 2.01 43.68
CA ASP A 13 20.61 3.05 42.63
C ASP A 13 19.31 3.86 42.60
N ILE A 14 18.22 3.34 43.17
CA ILE A 14 16.94 4.04 43.30
C ILE A 14 16.76 4.59 44.71
N VAL A 15 16.93 3.75 45.73
CA VAL A 15 16.86 4.15 47.14
C VAL A 15 18.04 3.55 47.86
N ASN A 16 18.85 4.41 48.54
CA ASN A 16 20.06 3.99 49.18
C ASN A 16 19.93 4.05 50.71
N ASN A 17 19.60 2.90 51.31
CA ASN A 17 19.60 2.70 52.78
C ASN A 17 18.84 3.80 53.53
N GLU A 18 17.65 4.18 53.01
CA GLU A 18 16.83 5.25 53.58
C GLU A 18 16.11 4.79 54.85
N LEU A 19 16.07 5.66 55.87
CA LEU A 19 15.33 5.39 57.12
C LEU A 19 13.84 5.64 56.94
N VAL A 20 13.04 4.59 56.94
CA VAL A 20 11.59 4.62 56.83
C VAL A 20 10.92 4.37 58.19
N ILE A 21 10.08 5.31 58.60
CA ILE A 21 9.26 5.19 59.82
C ILE A 21 7.88 4.71 59.39
N GLY A 22 7.47 3.53 59.84
CA GLY A 22 6.21 2.90 59.43
C GLY A 22 6.41 1.71 58.51
N THR A 23 5.36 1.30 57.78
CA THR A 23 5.34 0.09 56.95
C THR A 23 5.02 0.36 55.50
N THR A 24 4.97 1.63 55.11
CA THR A 24 4.72 2.09 53.75
C THR A 24 5.81 3.06 53.31
N TYR A 25 6.16 2.97 52.03
CA TYR A 25 7.12 3.88 51.37
C TYR A 25 6.61 4.19 49.97
N ASN A 26 6.58 5.44 49.59
CA ASN A 26 6.28 5.90 48.23
C ASN A 26 7.56 6.49 47.64
N PRO A 27 8.11 5.91 46.55
CA PRO A 27 9.24 6.51 45.87
C PRO A 27 8.95 7.94 45.43
N THR A 28 9.95 8.81 45.45
CA THR A 28 9.83 10.23 45.04
C THR A 28 9.81 10.44 43.55
N SER A 29 10.15 9.40 42.77
CA SER A 29 10.07 9.33 41.31
C SER A 29 9.55 7.97 40.92
N ASP A 30 8.97 7.91 39.71
CA ASP A 30 8.51 6.64 39.13
C ASP A 30 9.70 5.67 38.99
N LEU A 31 9.40 4.38 39.16
CA LEU A 31 10.37 3.33 38.93
C LEU A 31 10.62 3.17 37.43
N PRO A 32 11.83 2.75 37.00
CA PRO A 32 12.10 2.46 35.61
C PRO A 32 11.11 1.41 35.06
N GLU A 33 10.61 1.61 33.84
CA GLU A 33 9.69 0.71 33.17
C GLU A 33 10.37 -0.60 32.74
N ASN A 34 9.59 -1.67 32.59
CA ASN A 34 10.04 -3.00 32.11
C ASN A 34 11.36 -3.45 32.77
N THR A 35 11.53 -3.14 34.06
CA THR A 35 12.77 -3.33 34.78
C THR A 35 12.52 -4.22 35.99
N THR A 36 13.40 -5.17 36.25
CA THR A 36 13.37 -5.93 37.51
C THR A 36 13.89 -5.06 38.64
N ILE A 37 13.06 -4.82 39.64
CA ILE A 37 13.35 -4.03 40.83
C ILE A 37 13.62 -4.97 41.97
N TYR A 38 14.66 -4.69 42.69
CA TYR A 38 15.08 -5.41 43.89
C TYR A 38 14.88 -4.53 45.11
N VAL A 39 14.23 -5.08 46.16
CA VAL A 39 13.86 -4.35 47.35
C VAL A 39 14.38 -5.09 48.58
N SER A 40 15.16 -4.40 49.40
CA SER A 40 15.64 -4.88 50.70
C SER A 40 15.09 -4.00 51.82
N VAL A 41 14.47 -4.64 52.82
CA VAL A 41 13.94 -3.97 54.00
C VAL A 41 14.61 -4.55 55.24
N LEU A 42 15.36 -3.74 55.95
CA LEU A 42 16.10 -4.14 57.15
C LEU A 42 15.46 -3.52 58.40
N PRO A 43 14.82 -4.33 59.29
CA PRO A 43 14.35 -3.85 60.60
C PRO A 43 15.52 -3.30 61.46
N TYR A 44 15.28 -2.17 62.13
CA TYR A 44 16.23 -1.51 62.99
C TYR A 44 15.67 -1.28 64.42
N LYS A 45 16.44 -1.48 65.36
CA LYS A 45 16.19 -1.08 66.77
C LYS A 45 17.52 -0.61 67.47
N SER A 46 17.43 -0.09 68.69
CA SER A 46 18.59 0.43 69.43
C SER A 46 19.75 -0.56 69.59
N GLY A 47 19.52 -1.86 69.35
CA GLY A 47 20.56 -2.89 69.38
C GLY A 47 21.19 -3.22 68.03
N GLY A 48 20.82 -2.52 66.94
CA GLY A 48 21.38 -2.71 65.63
C GLY A 48 20.38 -3.17 64.59
N LEU A 49 20.84 -3.41 63.34
CA LEU A 49 20.10 -3.91 62.22
C LEU A 49 19.84 -5.42 62.32
N ALA A 50 18.71 -5.85 61.79
CA ALA A 50 18.45 -7.27 61.59
C ALA A 50 19.43 -7.87 60.59
N THR A 51 19.78 -9.15 60.77
CA THR A 51 20.64 -9.92 59.87
C THR A 51 19.82 -11.03 59.18
N GLY A 52 20.23 -11.45 57.98
CA GLY A 52 19.58 -12.55 57.25
C GLY A 52 18.23 -12.20 56.61
N CYS A 53 17.93 -10.92 56.46
CA CYS A 53 16.72 -10.50 55.73
C CYS A 53 16.88 -10.77 54.22
N GLY A 54 15.86 -11.37 53.61
CA GLY A 54 15.84 -11.65 52.20
C GLY A 54 15.48 -10.40 51.37
N GLU A 55 15.95 -10.39 50.15
CA GLU A 55 15.57 -9.42 49.10
C GLU A 55 14.34 -9.91 48.38
N VAL A 56 13.42 -9.01 48.05
CA VAL A 56 12.24 -9.26 47.20
C VAL A 56 12.46 -8.59 45.88
N ARG A 57 11.96 -9.21 44.82
CA ARG A 57 12.00 -8.64 43.46
C ARG A 57 10.65 -8.68 42.79
N PHE A 58 10.40 -7.72 41.93
CA PHE A 58 9.27 -7.65 41.02
C PHE A 58 9.70 -6.96 39.70
N THR A 59 8.95 -7.12 38.63
CA THR A 59 9.22 -6.41 37.39
C THR A 59 8.12 -5.36 37.18
N THR A 60 8.53 -4.14 36.84
CA THR A 60 7.63 -3.06 36.49
C THR A 60 7.05 -3.31 35.11
N GLU A 61 5.82 -2.88 34.90
CA GLU A 61 5.16 -2.95 33.58
C GLU A 61 5.76 -1.93 32.61
N THR A 62 5.55 -2.17 31.31
CA THR A 62 5.82 -1.18 30.27
C THR A 62 4.65 -0.21 30.22
N VAL A 63 4.91 1.09 30.28
CA VAL A 63 3.84 2.08 30.08
C VAL A 63 3.48 2.11 28.61
N ALA A 64 2.25 1.73 28.30
CA ALA A 64 1.76 1.83 26.95
C ALA A 64 1.68 3.32 26.54
N ILE A 65 2.08 3.61 25.32
CA ILE A 65 1.99 4.95 24.73
C ILE A 65 1.12 4.92 23.48
N ILE A 66 0.55 6.05 23.10
CA ILE A 66 -0.15 6.19 21.81
C ILE A 66 0.88 5.96 20.70
N PRO A 67 0.56 5.17 19.65
CA PRO A 67 1.51 4.88 18.59
C PRO A 67 1.97 6.13 17.85
N ASN A 68 3.17 6.09 17.29
CA ASN A 68 3.60 7.05 16.29
C ASN A 68 2.98 6.75 14.91
N CYS A 69 3.02 7.73 14.00
CA CYS A 69 2.60 7.52 12.62
C CYS A 69 3.54 6.55 11.90
N THR A 70 3.00 5.75 11.00
CA THR A 70 3.76 4.90 10.08
C THR A 70 4.15 5.64 8.81
N THR A 71 5.08 5.07 8.04
CA THR A 71 5.45 5.51 6.69
C THR A 71 4.89 4.53 5.67
N ILE A 72 4.12 5.01 4.71
CA ILE A 72 3.65 4.20 3.58
C ILE A 72 4.82 4.06 2.60
N THR A 73 5.18 2.81 2.28
CA THR A 73 6.34 2.46 1.45
C THR A 73 5.96 2.08 0.01
N VAL A 74 4.75 1.52 -0.19
CA VAL A 74 4.24 1.17 -1.52
C VAL A 74 2.75 1.55 -1.60
N PRO A 75 2.36 2.30 -2.63
CA PRO A 75 3.18 3.11 -3.54
C PRO A 75 3.91 4.24 -2.82
N THR A 76 5.01 4.72 -3.39
CA THR A 76 5.71 5.90 -2.82
C THR A 76 4.89 7.17 -3.05
N ASN A 77 5.04 8.15 -2.15
CA ASN A 77 4.33 9.42 -2.28
C ASN A 77 4.68 10.13 -3.60
N LYS A 78 3.66 10.62 -4.32
CA LYS A 78 3.73 11.26 -5.64
C LYS A 78 4.18 10.33 -6.78
N ALA A 79 4.18 9.02 -6.59
CA ALA A 79 4.42 8.07 -7.67
C ALA A 79 3.40 8.28 -8.80
N THR A 80 3.83 8.05 -10.03
CA THR A 80 2.99 8.11 -11.24
C THR A 80 3.03 6.79 -11.97
N ASN A 81 2.03 6.53 -12.80
CA ASN A 81 1.90 5.29 -13.56
C ASN A 81 1.87 4.03 -12.67
N VAL A 82 1.24 4.15 -11.49
CA VAL A 82 1.11 3.06 -10.54
C VAL A 82 0.03 2.09 -11.03
N SER A 83 0.30 0.78 -10.98
CA SER A 83 -0.69 -0.23 -11.39
C SER A 83 -1.99 -0.08 -10.61
N VAL A 84 -3.13 -0.18 -11.29
CA VAL A 84 -4.45 -0.16 -10.66
C VAL A 84 -4.67 -1.32 -9.68
N SER A 85 -3.93 -2.42 -9.86
CA SER A 85 -3.95 -3.59 -8.96
C SER A 85 -2.88 -3.55 -7.86
N THR A 86 -2.27 -2.38 -7.59
CA THR A 86 -1.22 -2.26 -6.56
C THR A 86 -1.78 -2.57 -5.18
N GLY A 87 -0.96 -3.19 -4.32
CA GLY A 87 -1.22 -3.24 -2.88
C GLY A 87 -0.70 -1.98 -2.18
N ILE A 88 -1.12 -1.79 -0.94
CA ILE A 88 -0.61 -0.73 -0.07
C ILE A 88 0.24 -1.38 1.02
N THR A 89 1.47 -0.90 1.22
CA THR A 89 2.37 -1.38 2.28
C THR A 89 2.95 -0.21 3.09
N TRP A 90 3.22 -0.47 4.36
CA TRP A 90 3.75 0.52 5.29
C TRP A 90 4.70 -0.11 6.31
N ASP A 91 5.45 0.71 7.02
CA ASP A 91 6.38 0.26 8.06
C ASP A 91 5.64 -0.14 9.34
N THR A 92 6.20 -1.12 10.06
CA THR A 92 5.70 -1.53 11.38
C THR A 92 5.94 -0.43 12.40
N VAL A 93 4.97 -0.21 13.29
CA VAL A 93 5.08 0.65 14.48
C VAL A 93 4.98 -0.22 15.73
N SER A 94 5.95 -0.10 16.64
CA SER A 94 6.12 -0.99 17.80
C SER A 94 4.93 -1.01 18.77
N ASP A 95 4.25 0.13 18.92
CA ASP A 95 3.18 0.29 19.90
C ASP A 95 1.79 0.24 19.26
N ALA A 96 1.69 -0.20 17.98
CA ALA A 96 0.42 -0.34 17.28
C ALA A 96 -0.10 -1.78 17.35
N ASP A 97 -1.34 -1.94 17.75
CA ASP A 97 -2.07 -3.22 17.70
C ASP A 97 -2.69 -3.45 16.32
N VAL A 98 -3.20 -2.38 15.72
CA VAL A 98 -3.87 -2.38 14.40
C VAL A 98 -3.59 -1.06 13.66
N TYR A 99 -3.89 -1.05 12.38
CA TYR A 99 -3.82 0.13 11.51
C TYR A 99 -5.18 0.40 10.90
N TYR A 100 -5.62 1.65 10.93
CA TYR A 100 -6.81 2.08 10.19
C TYR A 100 -6.39 2.64 8.84
N LEU A 101 -6.89 2.05 7.77
CA LEU A 101 -6.60 2.41 6.39
C LEU A 101 -7.79 3.15 5.77
N SER A 102 -7.51 4.30 5.18
CA SER A 102 -8.45 5.04 4.33
C SER A 102 -7.84 5.29 2.96
N ILE A 103 -8.64 5.06 1.91
CA ILE A 103 -8.25 5.30 0.52
C ILE A 103 -9.38 6.02 -0.19
N GLY A 104 -9.05 7.08 -0.92
CA GLY A 104 -10.03 7.85 -1.67
C GLY A 104 -9.48 8.53 -2.91
N THR A 105 -10.37 9.07 -3.74
CA THR A 105 -10.04 9.83 -4.95
C THR A 105 -9.86 11.33 -4.71
N THR A 106 -10.10 11.79 -3.49
CA THR A 106 -9.86 13.16 -3.03
C THR A 106 -9.08 13.14 -1.72
N SER A 107 -8.37 14.21 -1.40
CA SER A 107 -7.67 14.34 -0.11
C SER A 107 -8.65 14.21 1.06
N GLY A 108 -8.34 13.33 2.01
CA GLY A 108 -9.22 12.94 3.12
C GLY A 108 -10.41 12.07 2.70
N GLY A 109 -10.51 11.66 1.43
CA GLY A 109 -11.58 10.83 0.90
C GLY A 109 -11.50 9.37 1.39
N THR A 110 -12.66 8.72 1.43
CA THR A 110 -12.81 7.31 1.88
C THR A 110 -13.71 6.51 0.93
N ASP A 111 -13.82 6.97 -0.31
CA ASP A 111 -14.73 6.41 -1.31
C ASP A 111 -14.28 5.05 -1.86
N ILE A 112 -13.01 4.67 -1.63
CA ILE A 112 -12.46 3.35 -2.03
C ILE A 112 -12.35 2.43 -0.80
N VAL A 113 -11.71 2.90 0.28
CA VAL A 113 -11.59 2.18 1.56
C VAL A 113 -11.91 3.15 2.69
N ASN A 114 -12.84 2.79 3.56
CA ASN A 114 -13.31 3.66 4.62
C ASN A 114 -12.88 3.14 6.00
N ASN A 115 -11.77 3.67 6.49
CA ASN A 115 -11.29 3.42 7.86
C ASN A 115 -11.26 1.94 8.23
N GLU A 116 -10.77 1.10 7.32
CA GLU A 116 -10.72 -0.36 7.50
C GLU A 116 -9.61 -0.76 8.47
N SER A 117 -9.90 -1.66 9.40
CA SER A 117 -8.94 -2.17 10.38
C SER A 117 -8.08 -3.28 9.79
N VAL A 118 -6.76 -3.09 9.80
CA VAL A 118 -5.76 -4.02 9.27
C VAL A 118 -4.77 -4.39 10.36
N THR A 119 -4.57 -5.68 10.60
CA THR A 119 -3.64 -6.18 11.64
C THR A 119 -2.19 -6.35 11.15
N GLY A 120 -1.95 -6.24 9.85
CA GLY A 120 -0.60 -6.35 9.25
C GLY A 120 -0.10 -5.02 8.71
N THR A 121 1.00 -5.07 7.97
CA THR A 121 1.62 -3.90 7.32
C THR A 121 1.42 -3.87 5.81
N ASN A 122 0.46 -4.62 5.32
CA ASN A 122 0.08 -4.65 3.91
C ASN A 122 -1.44 -4.76 3.76
N TYR A 123 -1.95 -4.22 2.67
CA TYR A 123 -3.35 -4.32 2.28
C TYR A 123 -3.45 -4.62 0.80
N THR A 124 -4.25 -5.63 0.46
CA THR A 124 -4.56 -5.97 -0.93
C THR A 124 -5.97 -5.52 -1.24
N LEU A 125 -6.11 -4.68 -2.26
CA LEU A 125 -7.42 -4.20 -2.71
C LEU A 125 -8.28 -5.35 -3.22
N THR A 126 -9.58 -5.29 -2.97
CA THR A 126 -10.58 -6.27 -3.45
C THR A 126 -11.01 -6.01 -4.89
N SER A 127 -10.74 -4.80 -5.40
CA SER A 127 -11.01 -4.37 -6.79
C SER A 127 -9.90 -3.43 -7.24
N ASP A 128 -9.69 -3.33 -8.55
CA ASP A 128 -8.73 -2.39 -9.12
C ASP A 128 -9.10 -0.94 -8.80
N LEU A 129 -8.08 -0.11 -8.58
CA LEU A 129 -8.22 1.34 -8.43
C LEU A 129 -8.71 1.99 -9.73
N PRO A 130 -9.39 3.15 -9.68
CA PRO A 130 -9.73 3.91 -10.88
C PRO A 130 -8.46 4.25 -11.69
N GLU A 131 -8.55 4.13 -13.01
CA GLU A 131 -7.45 4.44 -13.92
C GLU A 131 -7.23 5.97 -14.05
N ASN A 132 -5.99 6.38 -14.37
CA ASN A 132 -5.57 7.77 -14.56
C ASN A 132 -6.03 8.74 -13.46
N THR A 133 -6.14 8.25 -12.24
CA THR A 133 -6.73 8.96 -11.09
C THR A 133 -5.69 9.23 -10.02
N ILE A 134 -5.74 10.39 -9.36
CA ILE A 134 -4.97 10.62 -8.16
C ILE A 134 -5.69 9.92 -7.01
N VAL A 135 -4.98 9.01 -6.36
CA VAL A 135 -5.45 8.27 -5.20
C VAL A 135 -4.72 8.76 -3.96
N TYR A 136 -5.45 8.95 -2.89
CA TYR A 136 -4.97 9.41 -1.60
C TYR A 136 -5.07 8.26 -0.60
N VAL A 137 -4.02 8.08 0.21
CA VAL A 137 -3.94 7.00 1.19
C VAL A 137 -3.49 7.54 2.54
N LEU A 138 -4.23 7.20 3.57
CA LEU A 138 -3.88 7.47 4.96
C LEU A 138 -3.86 6.15 5.74
N VAL A 139 -2.79 5.92 6.50
CA VAL A 139 -2.66 4.81 7.45
C VAL A 139 -2.44 5.38 8.83
N THR A 140 -3.32 5.05 9.76
CA THR A 140 -3.30 5.55 11.14
C THR A 140 -3.12 4.38 12.10
N PRO A 141 -1.93 4.21 12.71
CA PRO A 141 -1.71 3.23 13.77
C PRO A 141 -2.60 3.48 14.99
N TYR A 142 -3.04 2.40 15.64
CA TYR A 142 -3.94 2.44 16.79
C TYR A 142 -3.58 1.37 17.82
N ASN A 143 -3.76 1.70 19.08
CA ASN A 143 -3.74 0.76 20.22
C ASN A 143 -4.85 1.10 21.23
N SER A 144 -4.87 0.39 22.38
CA SER A 144 -5.88 0.58 23.43
C SER A 144 -5.93 1.99 24.04
N LEU A 145 -4.87 2.80 23.88
CA LEU A 145 -4.80 4.18 24.36
C LEU A 145 -5.33 5.19 23.32
N GLY A 146 -5.37 4.80 22.05
CA GLY A 146 -5.89 5.66 20.99
C GLY A 146 -5.14 5.55 19.66
N SER A 147 -5.52 6.43 18.75
CA SER A 147 -4.91 6.56 17.42
C SER A 147 -3.68 7.45 17.44
N ALA A 148 -2.72 7.15 16.57
CA ALA A 148 -1.64 8.08 16.24
C ALA A 148 -2.20 9.41 15.75
N ASN A 149 -1.56 10.51 16.15
CA ASN A 149 -1.99 11.87 15.82
C ASN A 149 -1.12 12.50 14.74
N GLY A 150 -1.73 13.24 13.81
CA GLY A 150 -1.01 14.04 12.82
C GLY A 150 -0.35 13.22 11.72
N CYS A 151 -0.84 12.01 11.42
CA CYS A 151 -0.32 11.18 10.35
C CYS A 151 -0.56 11.83 8.99
N SER A 152 0.44 11.73 8.13
CA SER A 152 0.42 12.35 6.81
C SER A 152 -0.20 11.42 5.78
N GLU A 153 -1.13 11.97 5.00
CA GLU A 153 -1.66 11.33 3.80
C GLU A 153 -0.61 11.36 2.69
N ILE A 154 -0.52 10.29 1.91
CA ILE A 154 0.24 10.29 0.65
C ILE A 154 -0.72 10.32 -0.53
N SER A 155 -0.20 10.67 -1.72
CA SER A 155 -0.94 10.56 -2.97
C SER A 155 -0.07 9.95 -4.05
N PHE A 156 -0.70 9.24 -4.99
CA PHE A 156 -0.07 8.74 -6.19
C PHE A 156 -1.06 8.77 -7.36
N ARG A 157 -0.57 8.70 -8.59
CA ARG A 157 -1.42 8.62 -9.79
C ARG A 157 -1.37 7.22 -10.35
N THR A 158 -2.54 6.63 -10.56
CA THR A 158 -2.68 5.33 -11.23
C THR A 158 -2.35 5.42 -12.72
N GLU A 159 -1.97 4.29 -13.30
CA GLU A 159 -1.75 4.14 -14.74
C GLU A 159 -3.01 4.52 -15.54
N ALA A 160 -2.80 5.06 -16.73
CA ALA A 160 -3.90 5.33 -17.65
C ALA A 160 -4.34 4.04 -18.33
N SER A 161 -5.66 3.94 -18.63
CA SER A 161 -6.17 2.89 -19.51
C SER A 161 -5.70 3.12 -20.94
N LEU A 162 -5.22 2.06 -21.58
CA LEU A 162 -5.02 2.07 -23.03
C LEU A 162 -6.33 2.20 -23.81
N VAL A 163 -7.46 1.93 -23.15
CA VAL A 163 -8.77 1.80 -23.80
C VAL A 163 -9.66 3.02 -23.65
N GLY A 164 -9.48 3.83 -22.61
CA GLY A 164 -10.34 4.98 -22.32
C GLY A 164 -10.32 6.08 -23.38
N GLU A 165 -9.31 6.09 -24.23
CA GLU A 165 -9.12 7.10 -25.27
C GLU A 165 -8.84 6.52 -26.67
N THR A 166 -8.99 5.21 -26.89
CA THR A 166 -8.93 4.65 -28.24
C THR A 166 -10.09 5.18 -29.06
N LYS A 167 -9.79 5.73 -30.22
CA LYS A 167 -10.84 6.09 -31.17
C LYS A 167 -11.56 4.81 -31.60
N TYR A 168 -12.83 4.69 -31.27
CA TYR A 168 -13.65 3.52 -31.64
C TYR A 168 -13.95 3.44 -33.13
N GLY A 169 -13.40 4.36 -33.94
CA GLY A 169 -13.62 4.36 -35.38
C GLY A 169 -12.48 5.00 -36.15
N PHE A 170 -12.17 4.43 -37.31
CA PHE A 170 -11.20 4.96 -38.25
C PHE A 170 -11.66 4.72 -39.70
N SER A 171 -11.11 5.51 -40.65
CA SER A 171 -11.52 5.51 -42.05
C SER A 171 -10.29 5.56 -42.95
N PRO A 172 -9.71 4.42 -43.37
CA PRO A 172 -8.50 4.36 -44.17
C PRO A 172 -8.79 4.67 -45.63
N ASN A 173 -9.06 5.95 -45.94
CA ASN A 173 -9.37 6.47 -47.27
C ASN A 173 -8.16 7.22 -47.91
N GLY A 174 -7.10 7.44 -47.17
CA GLY A 174 -5.87 8.09 -47.66
C GLY A 174 -5.89 9.61 -47.60
N ASP A 175 -6.81 10.23 -46.84
CA ASP A 175 -6.92 11.69 -46.69
C ASP A 175 -6.00 12.26 -45.59
N GLY A 176 -5.29 11.38 -44.88
CA GLY A 176 -4.41 11.74 -43.76
C GLY A 176 -5.14 11.85 -42.41
N VAL A 177 -6.47 11.64 -42.39
CA VAL A 177 -7.26 11.75 -41.14
C VAL A 177 -7.85 10.41 -40.75
N ASN A 178 -7.48 9.86 -39.61
CA ASN A 178 -7.94 8.56 -39.12
C ASN A 178 -7.71 7.41 -40.11
N ASP A 179 -6.63 7.43 -40.87
CA ASP A 179 -6.26 6.39 -41.84
C ASP A 179 -5.81 5.08 -41.23
N PHE A 180 -5.60 5.06 -39.94
CA PHE A 180 -5.29 3.87 -39.15
C PHE A 180 -5.98 3.95 -37.78
N TRP A 181 -6.06 2.83 -37.11
CA TRP A 181 -6.59 2.77 -35.74
C TRP A 181 -5.56 3.25 -34.76
N GLU A 182 -5.76 4.43 -34.20
CA GLU A 182 -4.91 5.03 -33.18
C GLU A 182 -5.24 4.47 -31.80
N ILE A 183 -4.25 3.94 -31.10
CA ILE A 183 -4.34 3.44 -29.72
C ILE A 183 -3.49 4.34 -28.84
N LYS A 184 -4.12 5.28 -28.15
CA LYS A 184 -3.41 6.28 -27.36
C LYS A 184 -2.64 5.64 -26.21
N GLY A 185 -1.36 6.00 -26.06
CA GLY A 185 -0.46 5.50 -25.01
C GLY A 185 0.16 4.14 -25.28
N ILE A 186 -0.11 3.51 -26.44
CA ILE A 186 0.45 2.20 -26.78
C ILE A 186 1.99 2.25 -26.89
N GLU A 187 2.54 3.42 -27.20
CA GLU A 187 3.97 3.67 -27.35
C GLU A 187 4.73 3.46 -26.03
N GLU A 188 4.07 3.64 -24.90
CA GLU A 188 4.63 3.40 -23.56
C GLU A 188 4.80 1.90 -23.24
N HIS A 189 4.22 1.04 -24.09
CA HIS A 189 4.18 -0.41 -23.93
C HIS A 189 4.79 -1.14 -25.14
N PRO A 190 6.10 -1.11 -25.36
CA PRO A 190 6.74 -1.67 -26.57
C PRO A 190 6.51 -3.19 -26.73
N ASN A 191 6.25 -3.92 -25.64
CA ASN A 191 5.97 -5.37 -25.68
C ASN A 191 4.45 -5.67 -25.85
N ASN A 192 3.72 -4.82 -26.56
CA ASN A 192 2.30 -5.04 -26.78
C ASN A 192 2.02 -6.04 -27.93
N ILE A 193 0.81 -6.61 -27.90
CA ILE A 193 0.23 -7.40 -28.99
C ILE A 193 -1.19 -6.90 -29.22
N VAL A 194 -1.45 -6.36 -30.40
CA VAL A 194 -2.77 -5.93 -30.85
C VAL A 194 -3.36 -6.98 -31.77
N THR A 195 -4.57 -7.46 -31.46
CA THR A 195 -5.29 -8.46 -32.25
C THR A 195 -6.67 -7.92 -32.59
N VAL A 196 -7.11 -8.08 -33.83
CA VAL A 196 -8.45 -7.69 -34.30
C VAL A 196 -9.18 -8.91 -34.83
N PHE A 197 -10.46 -9.00 -34.48
CA PHE A 197 -11.37 -10.10 -34.85
C PHE A 197 -12.58 -9.56 -35.63
N ASN A 198 -13.09 -10.37 -36.54
CA ASN A 198 -14.36 -10.08 -37.19
C ASN A 198 -15.55 -10.43 -36.24
N ARG A 199 -16.79 -10.19 -36.71
CA ARG A 199 -18.02 -10.45 -35.94
C ARG A 199 -18.25 -11.93 -35.60
N TRP A 200 -17.56 -12.84 -36.26
CA TRP A 200 -17.66 -14.29 -36.04
C TRP A 200 -16.56 -14.81 -35.10
N GLY A 201 -15.64 -13.91 -34.64
CA GLY A 201 -14.54 -14.27 -33.75
C GLY A 201 -13.28 -14.73 -34.50
N ASP A 202 -13.24 -14.68 -35.83
CA ASP A 202 -12.03 -15.02 -36.57
C ASP A 202 -11.01 -13.88 -36.48
N MET A 203 -9.76 -14.25 -36.22
CA MET A 203 -8.65 -13.30 -36.17
C MET A 203 -8.35 -12.79 -37.59
N VAL A 204 -8.57 -11.52 -37.83
CA VAL A 204 -8.30 -10.86 -39.11
C VAL A 204 -6.96 -10.12 -39.13
N PHE A 205 -6.48 -9.67 -37.98
CA PHE A 205 -5.23 -8.94 -37.88
C PHE A 205 -4.54 -9.23 -36.53
N GLN A 206 -3.23 -9.29 -36.55
CA GLN A 206 -2.40 -9.32 -35.34
C GLN A 206 -1.07 -8.62 -35.61
N MET A 207 -0.69 -7.73 -34.70
CA MET A 207 0.58 -7.00 -34.75
C MET A 207 1.21 -7.01 -33.35
N LYS A 208 2.51 -7.27 -33.30
CA LYS A 208 3.35 -7.02 -32.13
C LYS A 208 3.97 -5.64 -32.28
N GLU A 209 4.30 -5.02 -31.13
CA GLU A 209 4.99 -3.72 -31.13
C GLU A 209 4.20 -2.65 -31.94
N TYR A 210 2.88 -2.62 -31.73
CA TYR A 210 2.02 -1.58 -32.29
C TYR A 210 2.46 -0.21 -31.79
N ASP A 211 2.65 0.78 -32.68
CA ASP A 211 3.37 2.02 -32.34
C ASP A 211 2.70 3.33 -32.80
N ASN A 212 1.50 3.27 -33.38
CA ASN A 212 0.78 4.41 -33.98
C ASN A 212 1.51 5.14 -35.12
N GLN A 213 2.62 4.59 -35.62
CA GLN A 213 3.43 5.19 -36.70
C GLN A 213 3.60 4.23 -37.87
N PHE A 214 4.34 3.16 -37.67
CA PHE A 214 4.70 2.17 -38.69
C PHE A 214 3.89 0.88 -38.54
N ASN A 215 3.83 0.36 -37.32
CA ASN A 215 3.13 -0.88 -36.96
C ASN A 215 1.67 -0.55 -36.58
N VAL A 216 0.82 -0.38 -37.56
CA VAL A 216 -0.56 0.09 -37.36
C VAL A 216 -1.59 -0.74 -38.13
N PHE A 217 -2.83 -0.74 -37.67
CA PHE A 217 -3.95 -1.37 -38.36
C PHE A 217 -4.64 -0.36 -39.28
N ARG A 218 -4.55 -0.61 -40.60
CA ARG A 218 -5.16 0.21 -41.68
C ARG A 218 -6.39 -0.46 -42.31
N GLY A 219 -7.10 -1.34 -41.59
CA GLY A 219 -8.24 -2.06 -42.12
C GLY A 219 -7.86 -3.10 -43.20
N VAL A 220 -6.64 -3.63 -43.11
CA VAL A 220 -6.12 -4.68 -43.99
C VAL A 220 -5.85 -5.92 -43.14
N ALA A 221 -6.34 -7.08 -43.60
CA ALA A 221 -6.12 -8.36 -42.92
C ALA A 221 -4.68 -8.83 -43.12
N ASN A 222 -4.09 -9.42 -42.10
CA ASN A 222 -2.80 -10.11 -42.15
C ASN A 222 -2.85 -11.55 -41.63
N LYS A 223 -4.04 -12.05 -41.28
CA LYS A 223 -4.26 -13.39 -40.72
C LYS A 223 -5.30 -14.27 -41.44
N LEU A 224 -6.17 -13.72 -42.26
CA LEU A 224 -7.12 -14.50 -43.04
C LEU A 224 -6.50 -14.94 -44.37
N THR A 225 -6.33 -16.23 -44.55
CA THR A 225 -5.96 -16.84 -45.80
C THR A 225 -7.25 -17.36 -46.45
N GLY A 226 -7.71 -16.72 -47.57
CA GLY A 226 -8.74 -17.34 -48.42
C GLY A 226 -9.97 -16.51 -48.79
N MET A 227 -10.13 -15.28 -48.33
CA MET A 227 -11.12 -14.34 -48.87
C MET A 227 -10.43 -13.28 -49.71
N GLY A 228 -10.67 -13.28 -50.99
CA GLY A 228 -9.98 -12.52 -52.02
C GLY A 228 -9.94 -11.01 -51.85
N GLY A 229 -9.04 -10.55 -51.04
CA GLY A 229 -8.71 -9.14 -50.88
C GLY A 229 -8.25 -8.84 -49.48
N ASP A 230 -7.09 -8.23 -49.34
CA ASP A 230 -6.51 -7.84 -48.06
C ASP A 230 -7.30 -6.76 -47.31
N LYS A 231 -8.21 -6.05 -48.00
CA LYS A 231 -9.02 -4.95 -47.43
C LYS A 231 -10.29 -5.49 -46.78
N LEU A 232 -10.39 -5.28 -45.49
CA LEU A 232 -11.54 -5.64 -44.67
C LEU A 232 -12.76 -4.74 -45.01
N PRO A 233 -13.99 -5.25 -45.07
CA PRO A 233 -15.21 -4.46 -45.33
C PRO A 233 -15.47 -3.48 -44.17
N ALA A 234 -16.22 -2.40 -44.47
CA ALA A 234 -16.73 -1.52 -43.41
C ALA A 234 -17.59 -2.29 -42.42
N GLY A 235 -17.47 -2.00 -41.14
CA GLY A 235 -18.23 -2.70 -40.13
C GLY A 235 -17.60 -2.61 -38.73
N THR A 236 -18.21 -3.32 -37.78
CA THR A 236 -17.72 -3.44 -36.42
C THR A 236 -16.80 -4.66 -36.32
N TYR A 237 -15.66 -4.44 -35.68
CA TYR A 237 -14.65 -5.43 -35.36
C TYR A 237 -14.43 -5.45 -33.86
N PHE A 238 -13.92 -6.55 -33.33
CA PHE A 238 -13.54 -6.67 -31.95
C PHE A 238 -12.02 -6.70 -31.81
N PHE A 239 -11.49 -6.21 -30.70
CA PHE A 239 -10.05 -6.23 -30.47
C PHE A 239 -9.68 -6.80 -29.12
N SER A 240 -8.44 -7.27 -29.04
CA SER A 240 -7.71 -7.57 -27.81
C SER A 240 -6.35 -6.90 -27.89
N ILE A 241 -6.02 -6.12 -26.88
CA ILE A 241 -4.69 -5.53 -26.66
C ILE A 241 -4.07 -6.21 -25.46
N LYS A 242 -2.94 -6.87 -25.65
CA LYS A 242 -2.15 -7.47 -24.56
C LYS A 242 -0.89 -6.68 -24.39
N ILE A 243 -0.62 -6.26 -23.13
CA ILE A 243 0.62 -5.61 -22.71
C ILE A 243 1.25 -6.41 -21.60
N SER A 244 2.58 -6.40 -21.53
CA SER A 244 3.32 -6.98 -20.41
C SER A 244 3.90 -5.83 -19.58
N THR A 245 3.45 -5.71 -18.34
CA THR A 245 3.96 -4.73 -17.38
C THR A 245 4.48 -5.51 -16.17
N GLU A 246 5.74 -5.34 -15.82
CA GLU A 246 6.39 -6.01 -14.66
C GLU A 246 6.18 -7.53 -14.60
N GLY A 247 6.17 -8.19 -15.77
CA GLY A 247 5.97 -9.64 -15.85
C GLY A 247 4.52 -10.10 -15.73
N LYS A 248 3.55 -9.19 -15.56
CA LYS A 248 2.11 -9.48 -15.61
C LYS A 248 1.55 -9.13 -16.98
N LEU A 249 0.70 -10.02 -17.52
CA LEU A 249 -0.04 -9.79 -18.76
C LEU A 249 -1.36 -9.10 -18.42
N LYS A 250 -1.54 -7.88 -18.93
CA LYS A 250 -2.83 -7.16 -18.92
C LYS A 250 -3.48 -7.31 -20.30
N GLU A 251 -4.74 -7.69 -20.35
CA GLU A 251 -5.52 -7.82 -21.59
C GLU A 251 -6.70 -6.87 -21.54
N THR A 252 -6.82 -6.07 -22.59
CA THR A 252 -7.94 -5.16 -22.79
C THR A 252 -8.71 -5.56 -24.04
N LYS A 253 -10.05 -5.61 -23.97
CA LYS A 253 -10.94 -6.00 -25.06
C LYS A 253 -11.99 -4.92 -25.31
N GLY A 254 -12.37 -4.77 -26.56
CA GLY A 254 -13.40 -3.83 -26.97
C GLY A 254 -13.81 -4.01 -28.42
N PHE A 255 -14.47 -3.00 -28.96
CA PHE A 255 -14.85 -2.98 -30.37
C PHE A 255 -14.33 -1.73 -31.06
N LEU A 256 -14.19 -1.79 -32.38
CA LEU A 256 -13.85 -0.67 -33.24
C LEU A 256 -14.70 -0.68 -34.49
N VAL A 257 -14.91 0.47 -35.11
CA VAL A 257 -15.70 0.64 -36.30
C VAL A 257 -14.78 1.07 -37.45
N LEU A 258 -14.70 0.22 -38.47
CA LEU A 258 -14.04 0.53 -39.75
C LEU A 258 -15.06 1.18 -40.69
N LYS A 259 -14.78 2.40 -41.12
CA LYS A 259 -15.51 3.11 -42.16
C LYS A 259 -14.69 3.11 -43.43
N ARG A 260 -15.38 3.17 -44.59
CA ARG A 260 -14.76 3.29 -45.92
C ARG A 260 -15.47 4.33 -46.73
#